data_41c056e9e5fd04e8415f21226aba3e68
#
_entry.id   41c056e9e5fd04e8415f21226aba3e68
#
_cell.length_a   1.000
_cell.length_b   1.000
_cell.length_c   1.000
_cell.angle_alpha   90.00
_cell.angle_beta   90.00
_cell.angle_gamma   90.00
#
_symmetry.space_group_name_H-M   'P 1'
#
loop_
_entity.id
_entity.type
_entity.pdbx_description
1 polymer ?
#
loop_
_entity_poly.entity_id
_entity_poly.type
_entity_poly.pdbx_seq_one_letter_code
_entity_poly.pdbx_strand_id
1 'polypeptide(L)'
;MKIEEEIQQGSFQSEQQRLLINIVYTGNQFTLSNNRMLKQFSITTQQFNVLRILRGQKGNPISVKDMHGRMLDSTSNVSRLVDKLLAKELIERIICSNDRRRVELSITKKGLDLLDEIDVLFTGMKQAMKSAITDEEAKIASRILDKFRIINQI
;
A
#
# COMPACT_ATOMS: atom_id res chain seq x y z
N MET A 1 -13.95 -7.64 -17.96
CA MET A 1 -13.53 -7.37 -19.36
C MET A 1 -12.08 -7.79 -19.53
N LYS A 2 -11.68 -8.17 -20.74
CA LYS A 2 -10.28 -8.47 -21.08
C LYS A 2 -9.51 -7.15 -21.24
N ILE A 3 -8.18 -7.19 -21.07
CA ILE A 3 -7.34 -5.97 -21.16
C ILE A 3 -7.45 -5.31 -22.55
N GLU A 4 -7.62 -6.11 -23.59
CA GLU A 4 -7.83 -5.63 -24.95
C GLU A 4 -9.04 -4.72 -25.08
N GLU A 5 -10.12 -5.08 -24.41
CA GLU A 5 -11.38 -4.34 -24.40
C GLU A 5 -11.25 -3.05 -23.58
N GLU A 6 -10.56 -3.14 -22.42
CA GLU A 6 -10.35 -2.01 -21.50
C GLU A 6 -9.56 -0.87 -22.13
N ILE A 7 -8.52 -1.19 -22.91
CA ILE A 7 -7.65 -0.19 -23.53
C ILE A 7 -7.90 0.00 -25.03
N GLN A 8 -8.92 -0.67 -25.59
CA GLN A 8 -9.29 -0.63 -27.01
C GLN A 8 -8.11 -0.98 -27.94
N GLN A 9 -7.30 -1.97 -27.57
CA GLN A 9 -6.15 -2.43 -28.34
C GLN A 9 -6.38 -3.87 -28.84
N GLY A 10 -6.45 -4.07 -30.15
CA GLY A 10 -6.83 -5.35 -30.74
C GLY A 10 -5.75 -6.44 -30.68
N SER A 11 -4.46 -6.08 -30.52
CA SER A 11 -3.36 -7.06 -30.49
C SER A 11 -2.14 -6.55 -29.73
N PHE A 12 -1.32 -7.49 -29.25
CA PHE A 12 -0.04 -7.24 -28.61
C PHE A 12 1.09 -7.93 -29.39
N GLN A 13 2.31 -7.38 -29.30
CA GLN A 13 3.48 -7.97 -29.94
C GLN A 13 3.89 -9.31 -29.31
N SER A 14 3.57 -9.49 -28.01
CA SER A 14 3.84 -10.71 -27.26
C SER A 14 2.94 -10.80 -26.02
N GLU A 15 2.81 -12.01 -25.45
CA GLU A 15 2.12 -12.22 -24.18
C GLU A 15 2.82 -11.50 -23.02
N GLN A 16 4.14 -11.31 -23.08
CA GLN A 16 4.90 -10.54 -22.08
C GLN A 16 4.54 -9.05 -22.14
N GLN A 17 4.39 -8.48 -23.33
CA GLN A 17 3.91 -7.09 -23.46
C GLN A 17 2.48 -6.96 -22.94
N ARG A 18 1.60 -7.88 -23.29
CA ARG A 18 0.23 -7.94 -22.80
C ARG A 18 0.18 -7.97 -21.27
N LEU A 19 1.01 -8.83 -20.67
CA LEU A 19 1.11 -8.94 -19.21
C LEU A 19 1.61 -7.63 -18.58
N LEU A 20 2.64 -6.99 -19.14
CA LEU A 20 3.17 -5.73 -18.64
C LEU A 20 2.09 -4.63 -18.64
N ILE A 21 1.37 -4.49 -19.75
CA ILE A 21 0.29 -3.51 -19.87
C ILE A 21 -0.83 -3.80 -18.86
N ASN A 22 -1.19 -5.08 -18.70
CA ASN A 22 -2.20 -5.50 -17.73
C ASN A 22 -1.80 -5.17 -16.28
N ILE A 23 -0.54 -5.37 -15.91
CA ILE A 23 0.00 -5.00 -14.59
C ILE A 23 -0.14 -3.48 -14.35
N VAL A 24 0.30 -2.67 -15.32
CA VAL A 24 0.24 -1.20 -15.20
C VAL A 24 -1.20 -0.71 -15.11
N TYR A 25 -2.07 -1.18 -16.00
CA TYR A 25 -3.47 -0.80 -16.00
C TYR A 25 -4.18 -1.18 -14.69
N THR A 26 -4.04 -2.44 -14.28
CA THR A 26 -4.66 -2.95 -13.05
C THR A 26 -4.16 -2.23 -11.81
N GLY A 27 -2.85 -1.99 -11.71
CA GLY A 27 -2.24 -1.23 -10.62
C GLY A 27 -2.80 0.20 -10.51
N ASN A 28 -2.96 0.89 -11.64
CA ASN A 28 -3.57 2.21 -11.70
C ASN A 28 -5.04 2.19 -11.25
N GLN A 29 -5.83 1.21 -11.69
CA GLN A 29 -7.23 1.06 -11.27
C GLN A 29 -7.36 0.80 -9.78
N PHE A 30 -6.52 -0.05 -9.19
CA PHE A 30 -6.46 -0.27 -7.74
C PHE A 30 -6.10 1.02 -6.98
N THR A 31 -5.13 1.77 -7.47
CA THR A 31 -4.72 3.04 -6.86
C THR A 31 -5.86 4.06 -6.88
N LEU A 32 -6.55 4.21 -8.00
CA LEU A 32 -7.72 5.10 -8.13
C LEU A 32 -8.86 4.69 -7.20
N SER A 33 -9.18 3.39 -7.14
CA SER A 33 -10.21 2.85 -6.26
C SER A 33 -9.88 3.09 -4.79
N ASN A 34 -8.67 2.79 -4.38
CA ASN A 34 -8.20 3.02 -3.00
C ASN A 34 -8.24 4.50 -2.63
N ASN A 35 -7.80 5.40 -3.53
CA ASN A 35 -7.86 6.84 -3.30
C ASN A 35 -9.30 7.33 -3.10
N ARG A 36 -10.26 6.82 -3.88
CA ARG A 36 -11.70 7.17 -3.72
C ARG A 36 -12.23 6.71 -2.36
N MET A 37 -11.92 5.46 -1.96
CA MET A 37 -12.37 4.92 -0.68
C MET A 37 -11.75 5.66 0.52
N LEU A 38 -10.46 5.97 0.45
CA LEU A 38 -9.75 6.64 1.55
C LEU A 38 -10.08 8.13 1.68
N LYS A 39 -10.65 8.75 0.63
CA LYS A 39 -11.02 10.17 0.64
C LYS A 39 -12.00 10.51 1.76
N GLN A 40 -12.96 9.64 2.06
CA GLN A 40 -13.93 9.85 3.14
C GLN A 40 -13.28 9.92 4.54
N PHE A 41 -12.12 9.31 4.72
CA PHE A 41 -11.31 9.38 5.95
C PHE A 41 -10.28 10.52 5.90
N SER A 42 -10.30 11.32 4.84
CA SER A 42 -9.37 12.43 4.65
C SER A 42 -7.89 12.01 4.68
N ILE A 43 -7.55 10.78 4.31
CA ILE A 43 -6.17 10.30 4.19
C ILE A 43 -5.87 9.84 2.76
N THR A 44 -4.58 9.88 2.38
CA THR A 44 -4.09 9.36 1.11
C THR A 44 -3.69 7.89 1.22
N THR A 45 -3.53 7.21 0.07
CA THR A 45 -3.01 5.84 0.03
C THR A 45 -1.63 5.72 0.69
N GLN A 46 -0.75 6.72 0.52
CA GLN A 46 0.56 6.73 1.17
C GLN A 46 0.45 6.89 2.70
N GLN A 47 -0.44 7.75 3.19
CA GLN A 47 -0.72 7.89 4.62
C GLN A 47 -1.31 6.61 5.22
N PHE A 48 -2.23 5.98 4.51
CA PHE A 48 -2.78 4.68 4.88
C PHE A 48 -1.67 3.61 4.97
N ASN A 49 -0.74 3.59 4.01
CA ASN A 49 0.40 2.66 4.04
C ASN A 49 1.29 2.89 5.28
N VAL A 50 1.59 4.13 5.66
CA VAL A 50 2.32 4.45 6.90
C VAL A 50 1.59 3.87 8.13
N LEU A 51 0.30 4.11 8.25
CA LEU A 51 -0.49 3.58 9.39
C LEU A 51 -0.48 2.05 9.42
N ARG A 52 -0.61 1.39 8.26
CA ARG A 52 -0.53 -0.08 8.13
C ARG A 52 0.81 -0.64 8.56
N ILE A 53 1.91 0.02 8.17
CA ILE A 53 3.27 -0.35 8.59
C ILE A 53 3.38 -0.26 10.11
N LEU A 54 2.93 0.85 10.72
CA LEU A 54 2.99 1.05 12.17
C LEU A 54 2.12 0.04 12.93
N ARG A 55 0.90 -0.24 12.47
CA ARG A 55 0.06 -1.29 13.07
C ARG A 55 0.74 -2.65 13.04
N GLY A 56 1.44 -2.96 11.96
CA GLY A 56 2.19 -4.21 11.80
C GLY A 56 3.36 -4.37 12.78
N GLN A 57 3.83 -3.26 13.41
CA GLN A 57 4.88 -3.30 14.43
C GLN A 57 4.38 -3.76 15.81
N LYS A 58 3.06 -3.92 16.00
CA LYS A 58 2.44 -4.41 17.24
C LYS A 58 2.88 -3.61 18.49
N GLY A 59 2.93 -2.28 18.37
CA GLY A 59 3.34 -1.37 19.43
C GLY A 59 4.84 -1.06 19.51
N ASN A 60 5.69 -1.73 18.73
CA ASN A 60 7.11 -1.38 18.67
C ASN A 60 7.31 -0.13 17.79
N PRO A 61 7.93 0.94 18.30
CA PRO A 61 8.21 2.13 17.51
C PRO A 61 9.25 1.85 16.40
N ILE A 62 9.20 2.61 15.31
CA ILE A 62 10.20 2.51 14.23
C ILE A 62 10.70 3.89 13.80
N SER A 63 11.93 3.94 13.30
CA SER A 63 12.51 5.18 12.78
C SER A 63 11.88 5.58 11.43
N VAL A 64 11.99 6.87 11.07
CA VAL A 64 11.58 7.36 9.74
C VAL A 64 12.33 6.64 8.62
N LYS A 65 13.61 6.29 8.85
CA LYS A 65 14.43 5.54 7.89
C LYS A 65 13.86 4.14 7.65
N ASP A 66 13.53 3.42 8.73
CA ASP A 66 12.94 2.07 8.63
C ASP A 66 11.54 2.11 8.02
N MET A 67 10.77 3.17 8.30
CA MET A 67 9.49 3.44 7.65
C MET A 67 9.67 3.57 6.14
N HIS A 68 10.63 4.38 5.69
CA HIS A 68 10.90 4.57 4.26
C HIS A 68 11.21 3.26 3.53
N GLY A 69 12.03 2.39 4.14
CA GLY A 69 12.37 1.08 3.57
C GLY A 69 11.20 0.09 3.45
N ARG A 70 10.05 0.38 4.10
CA ARG A 70 8.85 -0.47 4.08
C ARG A 70 7.70 0.11 3.26
N MET A 71 7.87 1.32 2.74
CA MET A 71 6.83 1.95 1.90
C MET A 71 6.63 1.18 0.60
N LEU A 72 5.37 1.02 0.19
CA LEU A 72 5.03 0.46 -1.12
C LEU A 72 5.43 1.38 -2.27
N ASP A 73 5.44 2.68 -2.03
CA ASP A 73 5.90 3.71 -2.96
C ASP A 73 7.23 4.28 -2.45
N SER A 74 8.34 3.86 -3.06
CA SER A 74 9.70 4.27 -2.69
C SER A 74 9.99 5.75 -2.96
N THR A 75 9.18 6.42 -3.78
CA THR A 75 9.31 7.87 -4.08
C THR A 75 8.61 8.75 -3.05
N SER A 76 7.90 8.16 -2.10
CA SER A 76 7.15 8.88 -1.08
C SER A 76 8.05 9.72 -0.18
N ASN A 77 7.71 10.99 -0.01
CA ASN A 77 8.33 11.85 1.01
C ASN A 77 7.76 11.48 2.40
N VAL A 78 8.39 10.50 3.05
CA VAL A 78 7.92 9.95 4.34
C VAL A 78 7.85 11.02 5.42
N SER A 79 8.82 11.95 5.50
CA SER A 79 8.80 13.01 6.51
C SER A 79 7.55 13.87 6.40
N ARG A 80 7.17 14.29 5.19
CA ARG A 80 5.94 15.06 4.95
C ARG A 80 4.67 14.27 5.25
N LEU A 81 4.67 12.96 5.00
CA LEU A 81 3.54 12.09 5.35
C LEU A 81 3.39 11.98 6.87
N VAL A 82 4.50 11.80 7.57
CA VAL A 82 4.58 11.75 9.03
C VAL A 82 4.06 13.05 9.65
N ASP A 83 4.53 14.22 9.19
CA ASP A 83 4.07 15.51 9.73
C ASP A 83 2.55 15.70 9.58
N LYS A 84 1.99 15.28 8.43
CA LYS A 84 0.53 15.32 8.22
C LYS A 84 -0.24 14.36 9.12
N LEU A 85 0.32 13.19 9.42
CA LEU A 85 -0.31 12.21 10.31
C LEU A 85 -0.20 12.61 11.77
N LEU A 86 0.91 13.25 12.19
CA LEU A 86 1.08 13.87 13.51
C LEU A 86 0.05 14.98 13.71
N ALA A 87 -0.13 15.88 12.73
CA ALA A 87 -1.13 16.94 12.80
C ALA A 87 -2.57 16.42 12.91
N LYS A 88 -2.83 15.18 12.51
CA LYS A 88 -4.12 14.49 12.67
C LYS A 88 -4.20 13.65 13.94
N GLU A 89 -3.14 13.58 14.73
CA GLU A 89 -3.01 12.77 15.94
C GLU A 89 -3.19 11.26 15.69
N LEU A 90 -2.93 10.81 14.46
CA LEU A 90 -3.04 9.39 14.08
C LEU A 90 -1.77 8.60 14.43
N ILE A 91 -0.67 9.30 14.57
CA ILE A 91 0.63 8.77 15.02
C ILE A 91 1.24 9.72 16.03
N GLU A 92 2.25 9.26 16.74
CA GLU A 92 3.00 10.04 17.71
C GLU A 92 4.51 9.84 17.54
N ARG A 93 5.29 10.79 18.05
CA ARG A 93 6.75 10.71 18.15
C ARG A 93 7.14 10.22 19.52
N ILE A 94 7.97 9.19 19.57
CA ILE A 94 8.54 8.64 20.78
C ILE A 94 10.05 8.94 20.77
N ILE A 95 10.55 9.52 21.85
CA ILE A 95 11.98 9.72 22.03
C ILE A 95 12.55 8.39 22.52
N CYS A 96 13.53 7.83 21.80
CA CYS A 96 14.17 6.58 22.18
C CYS A 96 14.86 6.76 23.55
N SER A 97 14.58 5.87 24.50
CA SER A 97 15.15 5.92 25.85
C SER A 97 16.67 5.77 25.86
N ASN A 98 17.21 5.02 24.89
CA ASN A 98 18.63 4.72 24.78
C ASN A 98 19.43 5.75 23.95
N ASP A 99 18.75 6.56 23.14
CA ASP A 99 19.37 7.62 22.35
C ASP A 99 18.35 8.75 22.09
N ARG A 100 18.43 9.81 22.87
CA ARG A 100 17.54 10.98 22.77
C ARG A 100 17.59 11.72 21.41
N ARG A 101 18.58 11.42 20.57
CA ARG A 101 18.68 11.97 19.21
C ARG A 101 17.85 11.19 18.20
N ARG A 102 17.39 9.97 18.57
CA ARG A 102 16.57 9.13 17.70
C ARG A 102 15.09 9.37 18.02
N VAL A 103 14.38 9.83 17.00
CA VAL A 103 12.92 9.96 17.04
C VAL A 103 12.33 8.75 16.33
N GLU A 104 11.46 8.06 17.00
CA GLU A 104 10.72 6.92 16.52
C GLU A 104 9.24 7.25 16.42
N LEU A 105 8.53 6.49 15.61
CA LEU A 105 7.11 6.70 15.32
C LEU A 105 6.30 5.52 15.86
N SER A 106 5.16 5.82 16.48
CA SER A 106 4.16 4.82 16.86
C SER A 106 2.78 5.24 16.38
N ILE A 107 1.89 4.27 16.22
CA ILE A 107 0.48 4.53 15.92
C ILE A 107 -0.28 4.80 17.21
N THR A 108 -1.14 5.81 17.20
CA THR A 108 -2.02 6.11 18.33
C THR A 108 -3.25 5.21 18.33
N LYS A 109 -4.01 5.23 19.45
CA LYS A 109 -5.32 4.57 19.50
C LYS A 109 -6.24 5.10 18.40
N LYS A 110 -6.29 6.42 18.18
CA LYS A 110 -7.07 7.07 17.11
C LYS A 110 -6.68 6.54 15.71
N GLY A 111 -5.36 6.32 15.48
CA GLY A 111 -4.88 5.74 14.25
C GLY A 111 -5.29 4.28 14.06
N LEU A 112 -5.31 3.49 15.14
CA LEU A 112 -5.80 2.10 15.12
C LEU A 112 -7.30 2.05 14.85
N ASP A 113 -8.10 2.85 15.56
CA ASP A 113 -9.56 2.93 15.39
C ASP A 113 -9.92 3.30 13.93
N LEU A 114 -9.21 4.28 13.34
CA LEU A 114 -9.35 4.64 11.94
C LEU A 114 -9.05 3.47 10.99
N LEU A 115 -7.99 2.71 11.25
CA LEU A 115 -7.67 1.54 10.43
C LEU A 115 -8.74 0.45 10.53
N ASP A 116 -9.34 0.26 11.70
CA ASP A 116 -10.40 -0.72 11.90
C ASP A 116 -11.67 -0.33 11.12
N GLU A 117 -12.05 0.95 11.11
CA GLU A 117 -13.14 1.45 10.27
C GLU A 117 -12.87 1.22 8.78
N ILE A 118 -11.64 1.51 8.33
CA ILE A 118 -11.23 1.27 6.95
C ILE A 118 -11.26 -0.22 6.62
N ASP A 119 -10.79 -1.09 7.52
CA ASP A 119 -10.79 -2.55 7.29
C ASP A 119 -12.20 -3.13 7.09
N VAL A 120 -13.21 -2.57 7.74
CA VAL A 120 -14.63 -2.93 7.51
C VAL A 120 -15.02 -2.67 6.05
N LEU A 121 -14.68 -1.51 5.50
CA LEU A 121 -14.99 -1.18 4.10
C LEU A 121 -14.25 -2.08 3.10
N PHE A 122 -13.03 -2.48 3.41
CA PHE A 122 -12.27 -3.39 2.57
C PHE A 122 -12.75 -4.85 2.63
N THR A 123 -13.64 -5.20 3.56
CA THR A 123 -14.10 -6.58 3.73
C THR A 123 -14.82 -7.11 2.48
N GLY A 124 -15.68 -6.31 1.86
CA GLY A 124 -16.36 -6.69 0.62
C GLY A 124 -15.39 -6.97 -0.52
N MET A 125 -14.38 -6.10 -0.69
CA MET A 125 -13.33 -6.30 -1.70
C MET A 125 -12.50 -7.55 -1.43
N LYS A 126 -12.13 -7.83 -0.18
CA LYS A 126 -11.41 -9.04 0.21
C LYS A 126 -12.20 -10.31 -0.12
N GLN A 127 -13.51 -10.30 0.14
CA GLN A 127 -14.40 -11.42 -0.20
C GLN A 127 -14.53 -11.60 -1.71
N ALA A 128 -14.73 -10.52 -2.47
CA ALA A 128 -14.80 -10.57 -3.93
C ALA A 128 -13.50 -11.14 -4.52
N MET A 129 -12.34 -10.72 -4.02
CA MET A 129 -11.05 -11.29 -4.44
C MET A 129 -10.95 -12.79 -4.17
N LYS A 130 -11.34 -13.25 -2.98
CA LYS A 130 -11.33 -14.69 -2.63
C LYS A 130 -12.28 -15.52 -3.48
N SER A 131 -13.40 -14.93 -3.91
CA SER A 131 -14.35 -15.61 -4.80
C SER A 131 -13.88 -15.65 -6.25
N ALA A 132 -13.11 -14.66 -6.68
CA ALA A 132 -12.66 -14.51 -8.06
C ALA A 132 -11.33 -15.22 -8.35
N ILE A 133 -10.46 -15.36 -7.34
CA ILE A 133 -9.08 -15.85 -7.48
C ILE A 133 -8.81 -16.89 -6.41
N THR A 134 -8.43 -18.08 -6.83
CA THR A 134 -8.01 -19.17 -5.92
C THR A 134 -6.65 -18.87 -5.30
N ASP A 135 -6.34 -19.51 -4.19
CA ASP A 135 -5.04 -19.36 -3.52
C ASP A 135 -3.88 -19.79 -4.44
N GLU A 136 -4.09 -20.80 -5.30
CA GLU A 136 -3.06 -21.26 -6.23
C GLU A 136 -2.81 -20.24 -7.36
N GLU A 137 -3.86 -19.67 -7.94
CA GLU A 137 -3.74 -18.58 -8.92
C GLU A 137 -3.04 -17.36 -8.31
N ALA A 138 -3.37 -16.99 -7.09
CA ALA A 138 -2.72 -15.89 -6.37
C ALA A 138 -1.23 -16.14 -6.16
N LYS A 139 -0.82 -17.37 -5.79
CA LYS A 139 0.59 -17.77 -5.67
C LYS A 139 1.33 -17.70 -6.99
N ILE A 140 0.70 -18.18 -8.09
CA ILE A 140 1.29 -18.13 -9.43
C ILE A 140 1.50 -16.67 -9.86
N ALA A 141 0.48 -15.83 -9.73
CA ALA A 141 0.56 -14.41 -10.08
C ALA A 141 1.64 -13.69 -9.26
N SER A 142 1.72 -13.93 -7.94
CA SER A 142 2.75 -13.34 -7.08
C SER A 142 4.15 -13.72 -7.53
N ARG A 143 4.41 -15.00 -7.85
CA ARG A 143 5.72 -15.45 -8.38
C ARG A 143 6.09 -14.79 -9.70
N ILE A 144 5.11 -14.55 -10.58
CA ILE A 144 5.35 -13.85 -11.85
C ILE A 144 5.72 -12.39 -11.59
N LEU A 145 5.01 -11.70 -10.70
CA LEU A 145 5.31 -10.33 -10.31
C LEU A 145 6.69 -10.20 -9.62
N ASP A 146 7.10 -11.20 -8.83
CA ASP A 146 8.45 -11.24 -8.25
C ASP A 146 9.55 -11.26 -9.34
N LYS A 147 9.37 -12.09 -10.40
CA LYS A 147 10.29 -12.10 -11.55
C LYS A 147 10.34 -10.76 -12.27
N PHE A 148 9.19 -10.09 -12.46
CA PHE A 148 9.13 -8.77 -13.06
C PHE A 148 9.93 -7.71 -12.28
N ARG A 149 9.88 -7.74 -10.94
CA ARG A 149 10.65 -6.80 -10.12
C ARG A 149 12.15 -6.95 -10.28
N ILE A 150 12.65 -8.18 -10.45
CA ILE A 150 14.08 -8.44 -10.68
C ILE A 150 14.54 -7.81 -12.00
N ILE A 151 13.75 -7.93 -13.06
CA ILE A 151 14.08 -7.35 -14.38
C ILE A 151 14.16 -5.82 -14.32
N ASN A 152 13.30 -5.17 -13.53
CA ASN A 152 13.26 -3.70 -13.41
C ASN A 152 14.34 -3.13 -12.46
N GLN A 153 15.16 -3.97 -11.82
CA GLN A 153 16.30 -3.54 -10.99
C GLN A 153 17.62 -3.47 -11.78
N ILE A 154 17.58 -3.77 -13.08
CA ILE A 154 18.68 -3.59 -14.02
C ILE A 154 18.51 -2.20 -14.67
#